data_588ba7c7d00346b36d137d14b30d18a6
#
_entry.id   588ba7c7d00346b36d137d14b30d18a6
#
_cell.length_a   1.000
_cell.length_b   1.000
_cell.length_c   1.000
_cell.angle_alpha   90.00
_cell.angle_beta   90.00
_cell.angle_gamma   90.00
#
_symmetry.space_group_name_H-M   'P 1'
#
loop_
_entity.id
_entity.type
_entity.pdbx_description
1 polymer ?
#
loop_
_entity_poly.entity_id
_entity_poly.type
_entity_poly.pdbx_seq_one_letter_code
_entity_poly.pdbx_strand_id
1 'polypeptide(L)'
;MSLGEKELIELAKNVFSEKYDFAEGPLQFKGKSGKAWTFDAVVKNKLNTFGVFIRDWKREISITQLRQLHKACIDTNIEGGIMICNVITDFSREYSSQFGIQLLSRGHLISTLRRRRFQNDY
;
A
#
# COMPACT_ATOMS: atom_id res chain seq x y z
N MET A 1 -13.57 0.22 19.13
CA MET A 1 -12.35 -0.53 18.80
C MET A 1 -11.20 0.44 18.59
N SER A 2 -10.04 0.18 19.17
CA SER A 2 -8.87 1.06 19.00
C SER A 2 -8.31 0.93 17.58
N LEU A 3 -7.58 1.96 17.12
CA LEU A 3 -6.97 1.93 15.80
C LEU A 3 -5.99 0.76 15.63
N GLY A 4 -5.30 0.37 16.70
CA GLY A 4 -4.34 -0.72 16.65
C GLY A 4 -4.97 -2.09 16.38
N GLU A 5 -6.26 -2.23 16.60
CA GLU A 5 -6.98 -3.49 16.41
C GLU A 5 -7.67 -3.59 15.05
N LYS A 6 -7.72 -2.50 14.29
CA LYS A 6 -8.33 -2.49 12.97
C LYS A 6 -7.45 -3.24 11.97
N GLU A 7 -8.09 -3.84 10.96
CA GLU A 7 -7.38 -4.47 9.88
C GLU A 7 -6.60 -3.45 9.06
N LEU A 8 -5.47 -3.87 8.48
CA LEU A 8 -4.64 -2.99 7.67
C LEU A 8 -5.41 -2.38 6.50
N ILE A 9 -6.30 -3.15 5.87
CA ILE A 9 -7.09 -2.64 4.74
C ILE A 9 -8.00 -1.49 5.17
N GLU A 10 -8.61 -1.56 6.35
CA GLU A 10 -9.43 -0.48 6.88
C GLU A 10 -8.61 0.77 7.18
N LEU A 11 -7.45 0.59 7.79
CA LEU A 11 -6.55 1.71 8.08
C LEU A 11 -6.11 2.38 6.79
N ALA A 12 -5.74 1.61 5.79
CA ALA A 12 -5.32 2.12 4.49
C ALA A 12 -6.44 2.89 3.81
N LYS A 13 -7.63 2.33 3.79
CA LYS A 13 -8.81 2.98 3.22
C LYS A 13 -9.07 4.32 3.88
N ASN A 14 -9.04 4.36 5.20
CA ASN A 14 -9.28 5.60 5.93
C ASN A 14 -8.20 6.66 5.67
N VAL A 15 -6.95 6.26 5.51
CA VAL A 15 -5.86 7.19 5.21
C VAL A 15 -5.97 7.74 3.79
N PHE A 16 -6.14 6.85 2.80
CA PHE A 16 -6.08 7.25 1.39
C PHE A 16 -7.35 7.88 0.87
N SER A 17 -8.52 7.51 1.40
CA SER A 17 -9.81 8.00 0.87
C SER A 17 -9.99 9.51 1.00
N GLU A 18 -9.22 10.17 1.85
CA GLU A 18 -9.33 11.61 2.02
C GLU A 18 -8.86 12.39 0.80
N LYS A 19 -7.79 11.91 0.13
CA LYS A 19 -7.17 12.62 -1.00
C LYS A 19 -7.17 11.83 -2.30
N TYR A 20 -7.55 10.55 -2.25
CA TYR A 20 -7.49 9.64 -3.39
C TYR A 20 -8.76 8.83 -3.48
N ASP A 21 -9.03 8.32 -4.67
CA ASP A 21 -10.02 7.27 -4.84
C ASP A 21 -9.39 5.96 -4.43
N PHE A 22 -9.99 5.29 -3.45
CA PHE A 22 -9.50 4.02 -2.94
C PHE A 22 -10.46 2.90 -3.37
N ALA A 23 -9.97 2.01 -4.22
CA ALA A 23 -10.73 0.84 -4.64
C ALA A 23 -10.20 -0.39 -3.90
N GLU A 24 -11.05 -0.94 -3.04
CA GLU A 24 -10.71 -2.16 -2.30
C GLU A 24 -10.81 -3.37 -3.21
N GLY A 25 -9.81 -4.26 -3.12
CA GLY A 25 -9.75 -5.45 -3.94
C GLY A 25 -10.32 -6.69 -3.27
N PRO A 26 -9.97 -7.87 -3.81
CA PRO A 26 -8.93 -8.05 -4.84
C PRO A 26 -9.35 -7.54 -6.21
N LEU A 27 -8.40 -6.89 -6.89
CA LEU A 27 -8.59 -6.32 -8.22
C LEU A 27 -7.57 -6.95 -9.17
N GLN A 28 -8.05 -7.52 -10.27
CA GLN A 28 -7.19 -8.22 -11.22
C GLN A 28 -6.97 -7.38 -12.47
N PHE A 29 -5.70 -7.30 -12.88
CA PHE A 29 -5.29 -6.59 -14.09
C PHE A 29 -4.45 -7.51 -14.96
N LYS A 30 -4.70 -7.48 -16.26
CA LYS A 30 -3.90 -8.22 -17.21
C LYS A 30 -2.67 -7.41 -17.58
N GLY A 31 -1.49 -8.00 -17.45
CA GLY A 31 -0.25 -7.35 -17.83
C GLY A 31 0.06 -7.51 -19.31
N LYS A 32 1.05 -6.74 -19.77
CA LYS A 32 1.54 -6.83 -21.16
C LYS A 32 2.07 -8.20 -21.49
N SER A 33 2.60 -8.91 -20.49
CA SER A 33 3.10 -10.29 -20.65
C SER A 33 2.00 -11.32 -20.85
N GLY A 34 0.74 -10.92 -20.62
CA GLY A 34 -0.39 -11.84 -20.61
C GLY A 34 -0.71 -12.40 -19.24
N LYS A 35 0.16 -12.16 -18.25
CA LYS A 35 -0.07 -12.61 -16.87
C LYS A 35 -1.11 -11.73 -16.19
N ALA A 36 -1.98 -12.35 -15.40
CA ALA A 36 -2.93 -11.62 -14.57
C ALA A 36 -2.29 -11.34 -13.21
N TRP A 37 -2.37 -10.08 -12.78
CA TRP A 37 -1.85 -9.63 -11.49
C TRP A 37 -3.02 -9.21 -10.60
N THR A 38 -2.96 -9.59 -9.33
CA THR A 38 -3.99 -9.25 -8.35
C THR A 38 -3.44 -8.25 -7.35
N PHE A 39 -4.10 -7.11 -7.22
CA PHE A 39 -3.78 -6.10 -6.21
C PHE A 39 -4.82 -6.17 -5.09
N ASP A 40 -4.37 -5.93 -3.86
CA ASP A 40 -5.28 -5.89 -2.71
C ASP A 40 -6.11 -4.62 -2.70
N ALA A 41 -5.60 -3.56 -3.32
CA ALA A 41 -6.30 -2.30 -3.51
C ALA A 41 -5.65 -1.53 -4.65
N VAL A 42 -6.35 -0.51 -5.13
CA VAL A 42 -5.81 0.45 -6.11
C VAL A 42 -6.16 1.84 -5.62
N VAL A 43 -5.17 2.72 -5.64
CA VAL A 43 -5.31 4.12 -5.20
C VAL A 43 -5.10 5.02 -6.41
N LYS A 44 -6.05 5.91 -6.65
CA LYS A 44 -6.00 6.80 -7.84
C LYS A 44 -6.20 8.25 -7.45
N ASN A 45 -5.51 9.12 -8.17
CA ASN A 45 -5.87 10.53 -8.26
C ASN A 45 -5.96 10.90 -9.75
N LYS A 46 -6.11 12.20 -10.06
CA LYS A 46 -6.28 12.63 -11.47
C LYS A 46 -5.12 12.26 -12.37
N LEU A 47 -3.91 12.14 -11.81
CA LEU A 47 -2.68 11.99 -12.57
C LEU A 47 -2.09 10.58 -12.47
N ASN A 48 -2.30 9.90 -11.36
CA ASN A 48 -1.57 8.67 -11.07
C ASN A 48 -2.45 7.55 -10.55
N THR A 49 -2.04 6.32 -10.84
CA THR A 49 -2.64 5.10 -10.32
C THR A 49 -1.56 4.30 -9.60
N PHE A 50 -1.85 3.84 -8.39
CA PHE A 50 -0.93 3.06 -7.58
C PHE A 50 -1.53 1.71 -7.26
N GLY A 51 -0.75 0.64 -7.47
CA GLY A 51 -1.13 -0.70 -7.07
C GLY A 51 -0.70 -0.97 -5.65
N VAL A 52 -1.56 -1.58 -4.86
CA VAL A 52 -1.33 -1.78 -3.44
C VAL A 52 -1.30 -3.25 -3.10
N PHE A 53 -0.24 -3.68 -2.42
CA PHE A 53 -0.17 -4.98 -1.75
C PHE A 53 -0.28 -4.75 -0.25
N ILE A 54 -1.14 -5.52 0.41
CA ILE A 54 -1.32 -5.46 1.85
C ILE A 54 -0.91 -6.80 2.45
N ARG A 55 0.08 -6.77 3.34
CA ARG A 55 0.61 -7.98 4.01
C ARG A 55 0.51 -7.80 5.51
N ASP A 56 -0.56 -8.35 6.08
CA ASP A 56 -0.81 -8.26 7.52
C ASP A 56 -0.09 -9.41 8.23
N TRP A 57 1.23 -9.43 8.10
CA TRP A 57 2.10 -10.45 8.68
C TRP A 57 2.80 -9.90 9.91
N LYS A 58 3.08 -10.77 10.86
CA LYS A 58 3.86 -10.41 12.05
C LYS A 58 5.36 -10.31 11.75
N ARG A 59 5.79 -10.83 10.61
CA ARG A 59 7.18 -10.82 10.18
C ARG A 59 7.44 -9.73 9.14
N GLU A 60 8.72 -9.47 8.90
CA GLU A 60 9.17 -8.55 7.87
C GLU A 60 8.77 -9.01 6.47
N ILE A 61 8.53 -8.04 5.59
CA ILE A 61 8.28 -8.30 4.17
C ILE A 61 9.57 -8.72 3.49
N SER A 62 9.52 -9.79 2.71
CA SER A 62 10.68 -10.26 1.96
C SER A 62 10.92 -9.42 0.70
N ILE A 63 12.14 -9.47 0.20
CA ILE A 63 12.50 -8.85 -1.09
C ILE A 63 11.63 -9.39 -2.21
N THR A 64 11.30 -10.67 -2.17
CA THR A 64 10.45 -11.30 -3.18
C THR A 64 9.10 -10.60 -3.29
N GLN A 65 8.49 -10.24 -2.17
CA GLN A 65 7.22 -9.50 -2.16
C GLN A 65 7.35 -8.13 -2.80
N LEU A 66 8.43 -7.41 -2.50
CA LEU A 66 8.70 -6.10 -3.09
C LEU A 66 8.94 -6.20 -4.59
N ARG A 67 9.69 -7.22 -5.02
CA ARG A 67 9.93 -7.47 -6.44
C ARG A 67 8.66 -7.80 -7.19
N GLN A 68 7.79 -8.60 -6.59
CA GLN A 68 6.50 -8.95 -7.21
C GLN A 68 5.63 -7.73 -7.41
N LEU A 69 5.56 -6.85 -6.42
CA LEU A 69 4.80 -5.60 -6.55
C LEU A 69 5.39 -4.72 -7.66
N HIS A 70 6.71 -4.61 -7.71
CA HIS A 70 7.39 -3.83 -8.75
C HIS A 70 7.09 -4.40 -10.14
N LYS A 71 7.22 -5.71 -10.31
CA LYS A 71 6.92 -6.37 -11.59
C LYS A 71 5.46 -6.20 -11.99
N ALA A 72 4.56 -6.33 -11.02
CA ALA A 72 3.12 -6.16 -11.27
C ALA A 72 2.82 -4.76 -11.79
N CYS A 73 3.40 -3.74 -11.18
CA CYS A 73 3.18 -2.36 -11.60
C CYS A 73 3.74 -2.10 -13.00
N ILE A 74 4.94 -2.58 -13.29
CA ILE A 74 5.53 -2.43 -14.63
C ILE A 74 4.71 -3.14 -15.69
N ASP A 75 4.35 -4.39 -15.44
CA ASP A 75 3.63 -5.23 -16.41
C ASP A 75 2.21 -4.70 -16.69
N THR A 76 1.56 -4.12 -15.70
CA THR A 76 0.21 -3.56 -15.84
C THR A 76 0.21 -2.07 -16.19
N ASN A 77 1.38 -1.47 -16.35
CA ASN A 77 1.54 -0.05 -16.68
C ASN A 77 0.93 0.88 -15.61
N ILE A 78 1.06 0.51 -14.35
CA ILE A 78 0.65 1.31 -13.20
C ILE A 78 1.86 2.12 -12.74
N GLU A 79 1.66 3.41 -12.40
CA GLU A 79 2.74 4.36 -12.13
C GLU A 79 3.63 3.98 -10.95
N GLY A 80 3.06 3.38 -9.92
CA GLY A 80 3.85 3.00 -8.76
C GLY A 80 3.16 2.00 -7.86
N GLY A 81 3.93 1.49 -6.90
CA GLY A 81 3.44 0.51 -5.94
C GLY A 81 3.46 1.03 -4.52
N ILE A 82 2.51 0.60 -3.74
CA ILE A 82 2.44 0.86 -2.30
C ILE A 82 2.38 -0.50 -1.59
N MET A 83 3.36 -0.74 -0.72
CA MET A 83 3.37 -1.94 0.12
C MET A 83 2.98 -1.56 1.53
N ILE A 84 1.90 -2.16 2.03
CA ILE A 84 1.41 -1.91 3.39
C ILE A 84 1.64 -3.16 4.22
N CYS A 85 2.31 -3.00 5.37
CA CYS A 85 2.73 -4.10 6.23
C CYS A 85 2.79 -3.68 7.69
N ASN A 86 3.14 -4.61 8.57
CA ASN A 86 3.26 -4.30 10.00
C ASN A 86 4.69 -3.93 10.40
N VAL A 87 5.69 -4.55 9.78
CA VAL A 87 7.09 -4.42 10.19
C VAL A 87 7.93 -3.86 9.05
N ILE A 88 8.57 -2.72 9.29
CA ILE A 88 9.51 -2.10 8.36
C ILE A 88 10.89 -2.11 9.01
N THR A 89 11.89 -2.61 8.27
CA THR A 89 13.29 -2.56 8.68
C THR A 89 14.06 -1.64 7.74
N ASP A 90 15.28 -1.29 8.13
CA ASP A 90 16.17 -0.50 7.25
C ASP A 90 16.40 -1.21 5.93
N PHE A 91 16.50 -2.53 5.98
CA PHE A 91 16.69 -3.37 4.80
C PHE A 91 15.52 -3.29 3.84
N SER A 92 14.29 -3.48 4.33
CA SER A 92 13.10 -3.39 3.49
C SER A 92 12.88 -1.97 2.95
N ARG A 93 13.20 -0.96 3.75
CA ARG A 93 13.13 0.44 3.33
C ARG A 93 14.09 0.74 2.19
N GLU A 94 15.31 0.25 2.28
CA GLU A 94 16.32 0.45 1.24
C GLU A 94 15.91 -0.22 -0.07
N TYR A 95 15.43 -1.47 -0.01
CA TYR A 95 14.98 -2.19 -1.20
C TYR A 95 13.75 -1.55 -1.84
N SER A 96 12.77 -1.14 -1.03
CA SER A 96 11.57 -0.49 -1.57
C SER A 96 11.92 0.81 -2.29
N SER A 97 12.87 1.56 -1.75
CA SER A 97 13.36 2.79 -2.38
C SER A 97 13.96 2.52 -3.75
N GLN A 98 14.73 1.44 -3.90
CA GLN A 98 15.33 1.06 -5.18
C GLN A 98 14.29 0.75 -6.25
N PHE A 99 13.16 0.21 -5.86
CA PHE A 99 12.06 -0.15 -6.78
C PHE A 99 11.04 0.97 -6.95
N GLY A 100 11.21 2.10 -6.28
CA GLY A 100 10.23 3.17 -6.30
C GLY A 100 8.93 2.82 -5.62
N ILE A 101 8.95 1.88 -4.69
CA ILE A 101 7.77 1.45 -3.93
C ILE A 101 7.69 2.28 -2.65
N GLN A 102 6.50 2.80 -2.37
CA GLN A 102 6.22 3.43 -1.09
C GLN A 102 5.89 2.34 -0.07
N LEU A 103 6.60 2.36 1.05
CA LEU A 103 6.45 1.36 2.10
C LEU A 103 5.80 2.01 3.31
N LEU A 104 4.63 1.50 3.71
CA LEU A 104 3.87 2.05 4.83
C LEU A 104 3.60 0.96 5.87
N SER A 105 3.83 1.28 7.13
CA SER A 105 3.54 0.38 8.23
C SER A 105 2.19 0.69 8.88
N ARG A 106 1.69 -0.26 9.66
CA ARG A 106 0.51 -0.04 10.51
C ARG A 106 0.71 1.20 11.38
N GLY A 107 1.90 1.35 11.96
CA GLY A 107 2.21 2.50 12.80
C GLY A 107 2.11 3.82 12.06
N HIS A 108 2.56 3.88 10.81
CA HIS A 108 2.44 5.06 9.97
C HIS A 108 0.98 5.43 9.71
N LEU A 109 0.16 4.42 9.40
CA LEU A 109 -1.26 4.65 9.12
C LEU A 109 -1.99 5.16 10.37
N ILE A 110 -1.74 4.52 11.50
CA ILE A 110 -2.35 4.92 12.78
C ILE A 110 -1.91 6.34 13.15
N SER A 111 -0.62 6.64 13.02
CA SER A 111 -0.08 7.97 13.32
C SER A 111 -0.71 9.04 12.45
N THR A 112 -0.90 8.76 11.16
CA THR A 112 -1.54 9.70 10.24
C THR A 112 -2.99 9.98 10.63
N LEU A 113 -3.75 8.93 10.98
CA LEU A 113 -5.15 9.08 11.39
C LEU A 113 -5.28 9.85 12.70
N ARG A 114 -4.37 9.59 13.66
CA ARG A 114 -4.37 10.31 14.93
C ARG A 114 -4.06 11.79 14.74
N ARG A 115 -3.13 12.14 13.88
CA ARG A 115 -2.81 13.54 13.59
C ARG A 115 -4.00 14.27 12.96
N ARG A 116 -4.71 13.63 12.05
CA ARG A 116 -5.90 14.21 11.42
C ARG A 116 -7.01 14.43 12.41
N ARG A 117 -7.24 13.43 13.29
CA ARG A 117 -8.23 13.56 14.38
C ARG A 117 -7.91 14.75 15.28
N PHE A 118 -6.66 14.88 15.66
CA PHE A 118 -6.21 15.97 16.53
C PHE A 118 -6.40 17.32 15.87
N GLN A 119 -6.06 17.43 14.58
CA GLN A 119 -6.25 18.67 13.82
C GLN A 119 -7.71 19.05 13.66
N ASN A 120 -8.59 18.06 13.55
CA ASN A 120 -10.03 18.30 13.38
C ASN A 120 -10.73 18.70 14.67
N ASP A 121 -10.10 18.52 15.80
CA ASP A 121 -10.65 18.89 17.11
C ASP A 121 -10.47 20.38 17.44
N TYR A 122 -9.82 21.15 16.57
CA TYR A 122 -9.66 22.60 16.72
C TYR A 122 -10.76 23.38 16.00
#